data_ed9e9cbab02bcb4f0b59d9e01692cec2
#
_entry.id   ed9e9cbab02bcb4f0b59d9e01692cec2
#
_cell.length_a   1.000
_cell.length_b   1.000
_cell.length_c   1.000
_cell.angle_alpha   90.00
_cell.angle_beta   90.00
_cell.angle_gamma   90.00
#
_symmetry.space_group_name_H-M   'P 1'
#
loop_
_entity.id
_entity.type
_entity.pdbx_description
1 polymer ?
#
loop_
_entity_poly.entity_id
_entity_poly.type
_entity_poly.pdbx_seq_one_letter_code
_entity_poly.pdbx_strand_id
1 'polypeptide(L)' 'MMAAIAAMQNGRQVLLLEKNEKLGKKLLITGKGRCNLTNECEIDDFFEQIPVNPRFLYSAFSAFSNRDLVEMLNHAGL' A
#
# COMPACT_ATOMS: atom_id res chain seq x y z
N MET A 1 -3.72 -7.91 -2.21
CA MET A 1 -3.35 -7.46 -3.57
C MET A 1 -1.88 -7.07 -3.69
N MET A 2 -1.33 -6.26 -2.80
CA MET A 2 0.09 -5.84 -2.87
C MET A 2 1.06 -7.02 -2.83
N ALA A 3 0.81 -8.01 -1.98
CA ALA A 3 1.65 -9.21 -1.91
C ALA A 3 1.63 -9.98 -3.24
N ALA A 4 0.47 -10.04 -3.89
CA ALA A 4 0.33 -10.70 -5.20
C ALA A 4 1.16 -9.96 -6.27
N ILE A 5 1.10 -8.63 -6.28
CA ILE A 5 1.90 -7.81 -7.20
C ILE A 5 3.39 -8.04 -6.99
N ALA A 6 3.85 -8.01 -5.75
CA ALA A 6 5.26 -8.22 -5.42
C ALA A 6 5.73 -9.62 -5.83
N ALA A 7 4.92 -10.65 -5.60
CA ALA A 7 5.24 -12.02 -5.98
C ALA A 7 5.34 -12.16 -7.51
N MET A 8 4.43 -11.55 -8.25
CA MET A 8 4.45 -11.57 -9.72
C MET A 8 5.69 -10.84 -10.27
N GLN A 9 6.06 -9.72 -9.67
CA GLN A 9 7.27 -8.98 -10.06
C GLN A 9 8.54 -9.79 -9.85
N ASN A 10 8.51 -10.77 -8.96
CA ASN A 10 9.61 -11.70 -8.72
C ASN A 10 9.48 -13.02 -9.49
N GLY A 11 8.65 -13.06 -10.51
CA GLY A 11 8.51 -14.20 -11.42
C GLY A 11 7.73 -15.37 -10.84
N ARG A 12 6.95 -15.15 -9.78
CA ARG A 12 6.15 -16.21 -9.15
C ARG A 12 4.77 -16.30 -9.77
N GLN A 13 4.21 -17.50 -9.79
CA GLN A 13 2.81 -17.70 -10.12
C GLN A 13 1.96 -17.34 -8.91
N VAL A 14 0.85 -16.63 -9.14
CA VAL A 14 0.00 -16.13 -8.06
C VAL A 14 -1.45 -16.53 -8.32
N LEU A 15 -2.11 -17.02 -7.28
CA LEU A 15 -3.55 -17.25 -7.26
C LEU A 15 -4.17 -16.31 -6.23
N LEU A 16 -5.02 -15.40 -6.70
CA LEU A 16 -5.71 -14.44 -5.84
C LEU A 16 -7.16 -14.87 -5.67
N LEU A 17 -7.54 -15.20 -4.42
CA LEU A 17 -8.88 -15.67 -4.10
C LEU A 17 -9.69 -14.50 -3.50
N GLU A 18 -10.88 -14.28 -4.04
CA GLU A 18 -11.80 -13.24 -3.56
C GLU A 18 -13.22 -13.79 -3.53
N LYS A 19 -13.86 -13.71 -2.36
CA LYS A 19 -15.23 -14.22 -2.19
C LYS A 19 -16.31 -13.27 -2.71
N ASN A 20 -15.99 -12.00 -2.90
CA ASN A 20 -16.91 -10.98 -3.41
C ASN A 20 -16.79 -10.86 -4.92
N GLU A 21 -17.75 -10.19 -5.56
CA GLU A 21 -17.77 -10.01 -7.01
C GLU A 21 -16.62 -9.16 -7.53
N LYS A 22 -16.09 -8.24 -6.69
CA LYS A 22 -15.03 -7.31 -7.09
C LYS A 22 -13.90 -7.33 -6.09
N LEU A 23 -12.67 -7.21 -6.59
CA LEU A 23 -11.49 -7.00 -5.75
C LEU A 23 -11.53 -5.60 -5.13
N GLY A 24 -10.99 -5.49 -3.90
CA GLY A 24 -10.83 -4.19 -3.26
C GLY A 24 -12.11 -3.54 -2.78
N LYS A 25 -13.17 -4.32 -2.56
CA LYS A 25 -14.47 -3.80 -2.12
C LYS A 25 -14.36 -2.94 -0.86
N LYS A 26 -13.60 -3.42 0.14
CA LYS A 26 -13.41 -2.67 1.38
C LYS A 26 -12.61 -1.38 1.16
N LEU A 27 -11.61 -1.44 0.30
CA LEU A 27 -10.80 -0.27 -0.05
C LEU A 27 -11.65 0.83 -0.69
N LEU A 28 -12.59 0.45 -1.56
CA LEU A 28 -13.46 1.41 -2.26
C LEU A 28 -14.39 2.18 -1.33
N ILE A 29 -14.72 1.63 -0.16
CA ILE A 29 -15.62 2.28 0.79
C ILE A 29 -14.89 3.09 1.87
N THR A 30 -13.56 3.08 1.88
CA THR A 30 -12.77 3.86 2.84
C THR A 30 -12.77 5.35 2.49
N GLY A 31 -12.45 6.19 3.47
CA GLY A 31 -12.31 7.63 3.26
C GLY A 31 -13.60 8.32 2.83
N LYS A 32 -14.76 7.82 3.25
CA LYS A 32 -16.07 8.37 2.86
C LYS A 32 -16.22 8.51 1.34
N GLY A 33 -15.83 7.47 0.61
CA GLY A 33 -15.90 7.45 -0.86
C GLY A 33 -14.70 8.03 -1.58
N ARG A 34 -13.70 8.51 -0.85
CA ARG A 34 -12.49 9.10 -1.45
C ARG A 34 -11.31 8.14 -1.55
N CYS A 35 -11.39 6.99 -0.88
CA CYS A 35 -10.35 5.95 -0.90
C CYS A 35 -8.96 6.49 -0.50
N ASN A 36 -8.80 6.78 0.80
CA ASN A 36 -7.50 7.23 1.32
C ASN A 36 -6.50 6.08 1.29
N LEU A 37 -5.43 6.23 0.51
CA LEU A 37 -4.40 5.20 0.34
C LEU A 37 -3.17 5.44 1.19
N THR A 38 -2.72 6.70 1.28
CA THR A 38 -1.48 7.03 1.96
C THR A 38 -1.45 8.50 2.36
N ASN A 39 -0.39 8.89 3.06
CA ASN A 39 -0.09 10.27 3.39
C ASN A 39 1.25 10.64 2.73
N GLU A 40 1.22 11.64 1.86
CA GLU A 40 2.41 12.09 1.11
C GLU A 40 3.24 13.07 1.93
N CYS A 41 3.63 12.69 3.13
CA CYS A 41 4.50 13.48 3.99
C CYS A 41 5.95 12.99 3.93
N GLU A 42 6.86 13.76 4.52
CA GLU A 42 8.24 13.30 4.71
C GLU A 42 8.27 12.08 5.63
N ILE A 43 9.29 11.23 5.46
CA ILE A 43 9.41 9.97 6.22
C ILE A 43 9.46 10.24 7.73
N ASP A 44 10.20 11.26 8.16
CA ASP A 44 10.31 11.59 9.58
C ASP A 44 8.94 11.98 10.16
N ASP A 45 8.18 12.80 9.43
CA ASP A 45 6.84 13.19 9.83
C ASP A 45 5.89 11.99 9.86
N PHE A 46 6.05 11.07 8.92
CA PHE A 46 5.27 9.85 8.88
C PHE A 46 5.44 9.02 10.15
N PHE A 47 6.68 8.83 10.60
CA PHE A 47 6.96 8.04 11.80
C PHE A 47 6.49 8.75 13.08
N GLU A 48 6.47 10.07 13.11
CA GLU A 48 5.92 10.83 14.24
C GLU A 48 4.43 10.58 14.45
N GLN A 49 3.69 10.22 13.39
CA GLN A 49 2.27 9.93 13.47
C GLN A 49 1.97 8.51 14.03
N ILE A 50 3.00 7.69 14.22
CA ILE A 50 2.83 6.34 14.75
C ILE A 50 3.05 6.38 16.27
N PRO A 51 1.98 6.21 17.07
CA PRO A 51 2.07 6.45 18.52
C PRO A 51 2.83 5.37 19.29
N VAL A 52 2.91 4.14 18.74
CA VAL A 52 3.53 3.01 19.43
C VAL A 52 4.48 2.29 18.49
N ASN A 53 5.75 2.15 18.92
CA ASN A 53 6.78 1.36 18.27
C ASN A 53 6.95 1.63 16.75
N PRO A 54 7.25 2.87 16.34
CA PRO A 54 7.45 3.16 14.91
C PRO A 54 8.64 2.42 14.31
N ARG A 55 9.63 2.03 15.10
CA ARG A 55 10.82 1.29 14.65
C ARG A 55 10.48 -0.02 13.96
N PHE A 56 9.38 -0.63 14.35
CA PHE A 56 8.91 -1.88 13.74
C PHE A 56 8.74 -1.74 12.22
N LEU A 57 8.42 -0.55 11.73
CA LEU A 57 8.15 -0.30 10.32
C LEU A 57 9.35 0.26 9.54
N TYR A 58 10.49 0.50 10.19
CA TYR A 58 11.65 1.11 9.53
C TYR A 58 12.13 0.29 8.32
N SER A 59 12.27 -1.01 8.47
CA SER A 59 12.70 -1.88 7.36
C SER A 59 11.71 -1.89 6.22
N ALA A 60 10.42 -1.98 6.53
CA ALA A 60 9.35 -1.98 5.53
C ALA A 60 9.36 -0.67 4.74
N PHE A 61 9.48 0.47 5.41
CA PHE A 61 9.52 1.78 4.75
C PHE A 61 10.80 2.01 3.97
N SER A 62 11.93 1.41 4.38
CA SER A 62 13.15 1.45 3.57
C SER A 62 13.02 0.69 2.26
N ALA A 63 12.29 -0.41 2.28
CA ALA A 63 12.06 -1.23 1.09
C ALA A 63 10.99 -0.63 0.17
N PHE A 64 9.93 -0.05 0.76
CA PHE A 64 8.80 0.50 0.01
C PHE A 64 8.12 1.59 0.83
N SER A 65 8.36 2.84 0.47
CA SER A 65 7.86 4.00 1.22
C SER A 65 6.48 4.45 0.74
N ASN A 66 5.91 5.44 1.44
CA ASN A 66 4.66 6.09 1.03
C ASN A 66 4.78 6.72 -0.37
N ARG A 67 5.93 7.31 -0.69
CA ARG A 67 6.18 7.90 -2.01
C ARG A 67 6.34 6.84 -3.09
N ASP A 68 6.95 5.71 -2.75
CA ASP A 68 7.06 4.57 -3.67
C ASP A 68 5.68 4.06 -4.06
N LEU A 69 4.73 4.04 -3.13
CA LEU A 69 3.35 3.67 -3.42
C LEU A 69 2.72 4.65 -4.43
N VAL A 70 2.89 5.94 -4.22
CA VAL A 70 2.35 6.97 -5.15
C VAL A 70 2.96 6.79 -6.54
N GLU A 71 4.27 6.58 -6.63
CA GLU A 71 4.96 6.33 -7.90
C GLU A 71 4.42 5.10 -8.61
N MET A 72 4.25 4.00 -7.88
CA MET A 72 3.70 2.76 -8.43
C MET A 72 2.32 2.98 -9.03
N LEU A 73 1.46 3.71 -8.33
CA LEU A 73 0.11 4.00 -8.80
C LEU A 73 0.12 4.94 -10.02
N ASN A 74 1.00 5.91 -10.05
CA ASN A 74 1.17 6.79 -11.21
C ASN A 74 1.61 6.01 -12.45
N HIS A 75 2.55 5.07 -12.29
CA HIS A 75 2.97 4.18 -13.38
C HIS A 75 1.83 3.28 -13.86
N ALA A 76 0.90 2.93 -12.98
CA ALA A 76 -0.28 2.13 -13.34
C ALA A 76 -1.39 2.95 -14.01
N GLY A 77 -1.19 4.25 -14.20
CA GLY A 77 -2.12 5.11 -14.93
C GLY A 77 -3.03 5.98 -14.06
N LEU A 78 -2.70 6.12 -12.78
CA LEU A 78 -3.46 7.02 -11.90
C LEU A 78 -2.94 8.45 -11.95
#